data_016c146d424061d032cfb16f49e0cb7c
#
_entry.id   016c146d424061d032cfb16f49e0cb7c
#
_cell.length_a   1.000
_cell.length_b   1.000
_cell.length_c   1.000
_cell.angle_alpha   90.00
_cell.angle_beta   90.00
_cell.angle_gamma   90.00
#
_symmetry.space_group_name_H-M   'P 1'
#
loop_
_entity.id
_entity.type
_entity.pdbx_description
1 polymer ?
#
loop_
_entity_poly.entity_id
_entity_poly.type
_entity_poly.pdbx_seq_one_letter_code
_entity_poly.pdbx_strand_id
1 'polypeptide(L)'
;MLSDQELLRYSRQVLLAQIDFDGQLRLKQSKALIIGLGGLGSPVALYLAAAGVGELHLADFDTVDLTNLQRQVIHDSASVGMSKVDSALQRLQAINPEVSLVAHRQALDEDSLAAAVSAVDLVLDCSDNFSTREAVNAACVAAGKPLVSGAAIRLEGQLSVFDPRRDYSPCYHCLYGHGSEAELTCSEAGVIGPLVGLVGSLQALEAMKLLAGFGEPLVGRLLLIDALGTRIRELRVKRDPACTVCGKRDG
;
A
#
# COMPACT_ATOMS: atom_id res chain seq x y z
N MET A 1 9.33 -15.81 17.63
CA MET A 1 9.21 -15.19 18.97
C MET A 1 9.77 -13.77 18.88
N LEU A 2 9.23 -12.81 19.63
CA LEU A 2 9.80 -11.44 19.71
C LEU A 2 10.98 -11.46 20.67
N SER A 3 12.07 -10.75 20.34
CA SER A 3 13.19 -10.51 21.25
C SER A 3 12.84 -9.42 22.27
N ASP A 4 13.64 -9.29 23.35
CA ASP A 4 13.45 -8.24 24.36
C ASP A 4 13.57 -6.83 23.72
N GLN A 5 14.46 -6.67 22.75
CA GLN A 5 14.63 -5.42 22.01
C GLN A 5 13.39 -5.09 21.16
N GLU A 6 12.81 -6.07 20.49
CA GLU A 6 11.57 -5.91 19.74
C GLU A 6 10.38 -5.60 20.66
N LEU A 7 10.28 -6.28 21.83
CA LEU A 7 9.24 -5.99 22.82
C LEU A 7 9.33 -4.54 23.33
N LEU A 8 10.55 -4.04 23.54
CA LEU A 8 10.75 -2.65 23.91
C LEU A 8 10.35 -1.70 22.77
N ARG A 9 10.79 -1.99 21.54
CA ARG A 9 10.49 -1.21 20.33
C ARG A 9 9.00 -1.09 20.07
N TYR A 10 8.27 -2.20 20.14
CA TYR A 10 6.84 -2.28 19.81
C TYR A 10 5.94 -2.18 21.03
N SER A 11 6.47 -1.82 22.21
CA SER A 11 5.73 -1.81 23.48
C SER A 11 4.42 -1.03 23.41
N ARG A 12 4.37 0.09 22.67
CA ARG A 12 3.15 0.91 22.52
C ARG A 12 2.06 0.23 21.69
N GLN A 13 2.42 -0.65 20.76
CA GLN A 13 1.48 -1.46 19.98
C GLN A 13 0.99 -2.67 20.78
N VAL A 14 1.90 -3.34 21.48
CA VAL A 14 1.59 -4.51 22.34
C VAL A 14 0.65 -4.16 23.48
N LEU A 15 0.68 -2.92 23.99
CA LEU A 15 -0.25 -2.42 25.01
C LEU A 15 -1.69 -2.25 24.52
N LEU A 16 -1.93 -2.23 23.21
CA LEU A 16 -3.27 -2.14 22.65
C LEU A 16 -3.93 -3.53 22.69
N ALA A 17 -5.00 -3.71 23.44
CA ALA A 17 -5.69 -4.99 23.58
C ALA A 17 -6.16 -5.60 22.23
N GLN A 18 -6.32 -4.78 21.20
CA GLN A 18 -6.71 -5.22 19.85
C GLN A 18 -5.54 -5.79 19.04
N ILE A 19 -4.30 -5.44 19.40
CA ILE A 19 -3.08 -5.92 18.73
C ILE A 19 -2.43 -6.97 19.60
N ASP A 20 -2.08 -6.60 20.86
CA ASP A 20 -1.40 -7.39 21.87
C ASP A 20 -0.07 -8.03 21.38
N PHE A 21 0.42 -9.02 22.09
CA PHE A 21 1.62 -9.77 21.74
C PHE A 21 1.41 -10.60 20.46
N ASP A 22 0.24 -11.21 20.31
CA ASP A 22 -0.06 -12.10 19.21
C ASP A 22 -0.23 -11.33 17.89
N GLY A 23 -0.86 -10.16 17.93
CA GLY A 23 -0.95 -9.26 16.76
C GLY A 23 0.42 -8.74 16.32
N GLN A 24 1.29 -8.38 17.28
CA GLN A 24 2.67 -7.97 16.96
C GLN A 24 3.48 -9.15 16.38
N LEU A 25 3.28 -10.35 16.90
CA LEU A 25 3.93 -11.55 16.33
C LEU A 25 3.45 -11.83 14.90
N ARG A 26 2.15 -11.66 14.62
CA ARG A 26 1.61 -11.75 13.25
C ARG A 26 2.25 -10.72 12.33
N LEU A 27 2.39 -9.45 12.76
CA LEU A 27 3.10 -8.43 11.96
C LEU A 27 4.53 -8.85 11.64
N LYS A 28 5.29 -9.33 12.64
CA LYS A 28 6.66 -9.82 12.45
C LYS A 28 6.76 -10.98 11.46
N GLN A 29 5.76 -11.83 11.37
CA GLN A 29 5.73 -12.98 10.48
C GLN A 29 5.21 -12.65 9.08
N SER A 30 4.64 -11.47 8.91
CA SER A 30 3.97 -11.06 7.66
C SER A 30 4.94 -10.44 6.67
N LYS A 31 4.57 -10.57 5.38
CA LYS A 31 5.27 -10.00 4.24
C LYS A 31 4.34 -9.09 3.45
N ALA A 32 4.80 -7.91 3.08
CA ALA A 32 4.02 -6.96 2.29
C ALA A 32 4.82 -6.45 1.08
N LEU A 33 4.13 -6.32 -0.07
CA LEU A 33 4.68 -5.70 -1.28
C LEU A 33 4.12 -4.29 -1.41
N ILE A 34 5.02 -3.32 -1.52
CA ILE A 34 4.70 -1.90 -1.75
C ILE A 34 5.09 -1.57 -3.18
N ILE A 35 4.11 -1.23 -4.02
CA ILE A 35 4.31 -0.85 -5.43
C ILE A 35 4.20 0.67 -5.54
N GLY A 36 5.33 1.30 -5.88
CA GLY A 36 5.52 2.76 -5.87
C GLY A 36 6.03 3.28 -4.53
N LEU A 37 7.18 3.96 -4.56
CA LEU A 37 7.82 4.62 -3.41
C LEU A 37 7.74 6.15 -3.51
N GLY A 38 6.67 6.62 -4.15
CA GLY A 38 6.33 8.02 -4.30
C GLY A 38 5.68 8.62 -3.05
N GLY A 39 4.74 9.56 -3.27
CA GLY A 39 4.05 10.28 -2.19
C GLY A 39 3.20 9.39 -1.29
N LEU A 40 2.53 8.37 -1.84
CA LEU A 40 1.76 7.38 -1.08
C LEU A 40 2.67 6.32 -0.43
N GLY A 41 3.58 5.74 -1.21
CA GLY A 41 4.46 4.68 -0.73
C GLY A 41 5.45 5.11 0.34
N SER A 42 5.84 6.39 0.35
CA SER A 42 6.70 6.95 1.40
C SER A 42 6.16 6.72 2.81
N PRO A 43 4.98 7.24 3.19
CA PRO A 43 4.43 6.99 4.53
C PRO A 43 4.07 5.52 4.75
N VAL A 44 3.61 4.80 3.72
CA VAL A 44 3.34 3.36 3.81
C VAL A 44 4.58 2.60 4.28
N ALA A 45 5.69 2.76 3.57
CA ALA A 45 6.93 2.04 3.89
C ALA A 45 7.48 2.43 5.27
N LEU A 46 7.47 3.74 5.61
CA LEU A 46 7.91 4.24 6.90
C LEU A 46 7.12 3.62 8.06
N TYR A 47 5.79 3.63 7.98
CA TYR A 47 4.94 3.12 9.06
C TYR A 47 4.98 1.59 9.17
N LEU A 48 4.99 0.84 8.06
CA LEU A 48 5.05 -0.62 8.12
C LEU A 48 6.40 -1.11 8.65
N ALA A 49 7.51 -0.48 8.27
CA ALA A 49 8.82 -0.78 8.83
C ALA A 49 8.89 -0.42 10.32
N ALA A 50 8.42 0.77 10.72
CA ALA A 50 8.39 1.18 12.12
C ALA A 50 7.49 0.29 12.98
N ALA A 51 6.38 -0.22 12.41
CA ALA A 51 5.47 -1.14 13.08
C ALA A 51 6.00 -2.58 13.19
N GLY A 52 7.08 -2.93 12.48
CA GLY A 52 7.69 -4.24 12.56
C GLY A 52 7.01 -5.31 11.71
N VAL A 53 6.50 -4.95 10.53
CA VAL A 53 6.16 -5.95 9.50
C VAL A 53 7.45 -6.64 9.08
N GLY A 54 7.49 -7.99 9.19
CA GLY A 54 8.73 -8.74 9.15
C GLY A 54 9.52 -8.66 7.85
N GLU A 55 8.83 -8.59 6.69
CA GLU A 55 9.46 -8.45 5.39
C GLU A 55 8.70 -7.47 4.50
N LEU A 56 9.41 -6.50 3.93
CA LEU A 56 8.86 -5.53 3.00
C LEU A 56 9.56 -5.66 1.64
N HIS A 57 8.77 -5.97 0.61
CA HIS A 57 9.18 -5.90 -0.78
C HIS A 57 8.90 -4.49 -1.31
N LEU A 58 9.92 -3.83 -1.83
CA LEU A 58 9.88 -2.45 -2.28
C LEU A 58 10.05 -2.41 -3.80
N ALA A 59 9.02 -2.00 -4.53
CA ALA A 59 9.03 -1.96 -5.99
C ALA A 59 8.86 -0.53 -6.51
N ASP A 60 9.90 -0.02 -7.17
CA ASP A 60 9.89 1.26 -7.88
C ASP A 60 11.06 1.27 -8.88
N PHE A 61 10.84 1.74 -10.10
CA PHE A 61 11.86 1.78 -11.15
C PHE A 61 12.46 3.18 -11.37
N ASP A 62 11.94 4.19 -10.68
CA ASP A 62 12.35 5.57 -10.81
C ASP A 62 13.59 5.92 -9.99
N THR A 63 14.16 7.08 -10.28
CA THR A 63 15.14 7.77 -9.46
C THR A 63 14.52 8.91 -8.66
N VAL A 64 15.16 9.30 -7.58
CA VAL A 64 14.75 10.45 -6.76
C VAL A 64 15.05 11.73 -7.54
N ASP A 65 14.04 12.58 -7.70
CA ASP A 65 14.14 13.91 -8.31
C ASP A 65 13.84 15.00 -7.28
N LEU A 66 14.45 16.16 -7.43
CA LEU A 66 14.24 17.30 -6.53
C LEU A 66 12.76 17.71 -6.44
N THR A 67 12.03 17.63 -7.56
CA THR A 67 10.59 17.93 -7.63
C THR A 67 9.71 16.93 -6.88
N ASN A 68 10.26 15.80 -6.47
CA ASN A 68 9.56 14.79 -5.70
C ASN A 68 9.55 15.09 -4.19
N LEU A 69 10.57 15.77 -3.67
CA LEU A 69 10.85 15.87 -2.23
C LEU A 69 9.76 16.60 -1.43
N GLN A 70 8.96 17.44 -2.06
CA GLN A 70 7.85 18.14 -1.41
C GLN A 70 6.72 17.19 -0.94
N ARG A 71 6.70 15.90 -1.42
CA ARG A 71 5.68 14.91 -1.06
C ARG A 71 6.20 13.49 -0.82
N GLN A 72 7.40 13.16 -1.25
CA GLN A 72 8.01 11.82 -1.12
C GLN A 72 8.96 11.80 0.08
N VAL A 73 8.39 11.84 1.28
CA VAL A 73 9.10 12.11 2.55
C VAL A 73 10.05 11.00 3.02
N ILE A 74 10.12 9.87 2.34
CA ILE A 74 11.10 8.81 2.61
C ILE A 74 12.48 9.18 2.02
N HIS A 75 12.49 10.04 1.00
CA HIS A 75 13.69 10.51 0.32
C HIS A 75 14.12 11.88 0.87
N ASP A 76 15.37 12.26 0.62
CA ASP A 76 15.95 13.54 1.02
C ASP A 76 16.82 14.14 -0.09
N SER A 77 17.36 15.35 0.15
CA SER A 77 18.17 16.06 -0.84
C SER A 77 19.49 15.33 -1.16
N ALA A 78 20.03 14.53 -0.24
CA ALA A 78 21.26 13.78 -0.48
C ALA A 78 21.01 12.55 -1.37
N SER A 79 19.78 12.09 -1.49
CA SER A 79 19.39 10.93 -2.31
C SER A 79 18.97 11.31 -3.74
N VAL A 80 19.00 12.59 -4.14
CA VAL A 80 18.66 13.01 -5.52
C VAL A 80 19.58 12.33 -6.53
N GLY A 81 18.97 11.69 -7.56
CA GLY A 81 19.65 10.86 -8.57
C GLY A 81 19.85 9.40 -8.17
N MET A 82 19.62 9.03 -6.92
CA MET A 82 19.64 7.64 -6.46
C MET A 82 18.35 6.91 -6.89
N SER A 83 18.40 5.60 -7.08
CA SER A 83 17.19 4.77 -7.20
C SER A 83 16.28 5.01 -5.99
N LYS A 84 14.96 5.20 -6.22
CA LYS A 84 13.99 5.34 -5.12
C LYS A 84 14.02 4.14 -4.17
N VAL A 85 14.19 2.93 -4.70
CA VAL A 85 14.32 1.72 -3.88
C VAL A 85 15.55 1.80 -2.99
N ASP A 86 16.72 2.17 -3.52
CA ASP A 86 17.95 2.23 -2.72
C ASP A 86 17.89 3.32 -1.65
N SER A 87 17.35 4.49 -1.98
CA SER A 87 17.08 5.56 -1.02
C SER A 87 16.14 5.09 0.10
N ALA A 88 15.05 4.39 -0.26
CA ALA A 88 14.12 3.84 0.73
C ALA A 88 14.76 2.76 1.60
N LEU A 89 15.55 1.84 1.03
CA LEU A 89 16.28 0.81 1.79
C LEU A 89 17.14 1.42 2.88
N GLN A 90 17.95 2.43 2.55
CA GLN A 90 18.81 3.12 3.52
C GLN A 90 17.98 3.75 4.65
N ARG A 91 16.89 4.42 4.30
CA ARG A 91 16.01 5.08 5.28
C ARG A 91 15.31 4.09 6.19
N LEU A 92 14.75 3.01 5.65
CA LEU A 92 14.01 2.01 6.41
C LEU A 92 14.92 1.19 7.32
N GLN A 93 16.13 0.83 6.84
CA GLN A 93 17.14 0.16 7.65
C GLN A 93 17.55 0.99 8.88
N ALA A 94 17.64 2.31 8.74
CA ALA A 94 17.92 3.21 9.85
C ALA A 94 16.75 3.35 10.84
N ILE A 95 15.50 3.19 10.36
CA ILE A 95 14.30 3.22 11.21
C ILE A 95 14.14 1.93 12.00
N ASN A 96 14.24 0.79 11.32
CA ASN A 96 14.06 -0.52 11.94
C ASN A 96 14.95 -1.59 11.29
N PRO A 97 16.12 -1.90 11.87
CA PRO A 97 17.04 -2.89 11.34
C PRO A 97 16.52 -4.34 11.45
N GLU A 98 15.44 -4.59 12.21
CA GLU A 98 14.84 -5.91 12.38
C GLU A 98 13.96 -6.34 11.19
N VAL A 99 13.61 -5.41 10.29
CA VAL A 99 12.76 -5.67 9.13
C VAL A 99 13.61 -6.13 7.94
N SER A 100 13.25 -7.26 7.35
CA SER A 100 13.84 -7.72 6.09
C SER A 100 13.34 -6.87 4.92
N LEU A 101 14.24 -6.41 4.06
CA LEU A 101 13.92 -5.55 2.93
C LEU A 101 14.33 -6.21 1.61
N VAL A 102 13.39 -6.40 0.70
CA VAL A 102 13.60 -6.99 -0.62
C VAL A 102 13.39 -5.92 -1.70
N ALA A 103 14.37 -5.74 -2.57
CA ALA A 103 14.40 -4.67 -3.57
C ALA A 103 13.97 -5.15 -4.97
N HIS A 104 12.98 -4.48 -5.57
CA HIS A 104 12.59 -4.63 -6.96
C HIS A 104 12.84 -3.29 -7.68
N ARG A 105 14.01 -3.16 -8.33
CA ARG A 105 14.49 -1.91 -8.95
C ARG A 105 14.04 -1.70 -10.39
N GLN A 106 13.36 -2.69 -10.98
CA GLN A 106 12.86 -2.64 -12.34
C GLN A 106 11.34 -2.61 -12.34
N ALA A 107 10.77 -2.10 -13.42
CA ALA A 107 9.34 -2.22 -13.64
C ALA A 107 8.96 -3.71 -13.63
N LEU A 108 7.94 -4.06 -12.86
CA LEU A 108 7.44 -5.43 -12.80
C LEU A 108 6.58 -5.68 -14.04
N ASP A 109 7.03 -6.59 -14.90
CA ASP A 109 6.20 -7.15 -15.98
C ASP A 109 5.20 -8.17 -15.40
N GLU A 110 4.39 -8.78 -16.26
CA GLU A 110 3.32 -9.70 -15.83
C GLU A 110 3.86 -10.86 -14.99
N ASP A 111 4.94 -11.51 -15.42
CA ASP A 111 5.52 -12.68 -14.74
C ASP A 111 6.18 -12.30 -13.42
N SER A 112 6.99 -11.25 -13.40
CA SER A 112 7.66 -10.76 -12.19
C SER A 112 6.69 -10.18 -11.18
N LEU A 113 5.60 -9.53 -11.63
CA LEU A 113 4.52 -9.05 -10.75
C LEU A 113 3.78 -10.23 -10.12
N ALA A 114 3.40 -11.25 -10.91
CA ALA A 114 2.75 -12.44 -10.40
C ALA A 114 3.62 -13.16 -9.36
N ALA A 115 4.93 -13.28 -9.62
CA ALA A 115 5.88 -13.87 -8.69
C ALA A 115 6.00 -13.05 -7.39
N ALA A 116 6.14 -11.71 -7.49
CA ALA A 116 6.24 -10.82 -6.33
C ALA A 116 4.97 -10.84 -5.47
N VAL A 117 3.78 -10.82 -6.09
CA VAL A 117 2.49 -10.91 -5.39
C VAL A 117 2.33 -12.26 -4.69
N SER A 118 2.74 -13.35 -5.32
CA SER A 118 2.65 -14.70 -4.73
C SER A 118 3.54 -14.87 -3.50
N ALA A 119 4.67 -14.16 -3.44
CA ALA A 119 5.66 -14.23 -2.37
C ALA A 119 5.27 -13.51 -1.07
N VAL A 120 4.19 -12.72 -1.07
CA VAL A 120 3.78 -11.88 0.06
C VAL A 120 2.36 -12.22 0.55
N ASP A 121 1.99 -11.67 1.71
CA ASP A 121 0.66 -11.85 2.30
C ASP A 121 -0.31 -10.73 1.91
N LEU A 122 0.21 -9.57 1.53
CA LEU A 122 -0.54 -8.35 1.25
C LEU A 122 0.19 -7.50 0.21
N VAL A 123 -0.57 -6.83 -0.67
CA VAL A 123 -0.05 -5.84 -1.62
C VAL A 123 -0.61 -4.46 -1.30
N LEU A 124 0.25 -3.43 -1.34
CA LEU A 124 -0.16 -2.03 -1.28
C LEU A 124 0.16 -1.37 -2.62
N ASP A 125 -0.89 -0.95 -3.31
CA ASP A 125 -0.76 -0.18 -4.53
C ASP A 125 -0.67 1.31 -4.19
N CYS A 126 0.52 1.86 -4.43
CA CYS A 126 0.88 3.26 -4.26
C CYS A 126 1.28 3.90 -5.59
N SER A 127 0.93 3.26 -6.71
CA SER A 127 1.20 3.74 -8.07
C SER A 127 0.32 4.94 -8.43
N ASP A 128 0.70 5.65 -9.48
CA ASP A 128 0.02 6.86 -9.96
C ASP A 128 -0.59 6.71 -11.36
N ASN A 129 -0.64 5.49 -11.90
CA ASN A 129 -1.18 5.22 -13.22
C ASN A 129 -2.16 4.05 -13.24
N PHE A 130 -3.14 4.14 -14.13
CA PHE A 130 -4.26 3.20 -14.21
C PHE A 130 -3.81 1.79 -14.65
N SER A 131 -2.91 1.69 -15.62
CA SER A 131 -2.45 0.39 -16.15
C SER A 131 -1.76 -0.46 -15.10
N THR A 132 -0.90 0.15 -14.27
CA THR A 132 -0.27 -0.55 -13.14
C THR A 132 -1.31 -1.03 -12.12
N ARG A 133 -2.29 -0.20 -11.77
CA ARG A 133 -3.36 -0.56 -10.82
C ARG A 133 -4.19 -1.75 -11.29
N GLU A 134 -4.56 -1.78 -12.57
CA GLU A 134 -5.28 -2.90 -13.17
C GLU A 134 -4.44 -4.19 -13.16
N ALA A 135 -3.17 -4.10 -13.54
CA ALA A 135 -2.25 -5.25 -13.52
C ALA A 135 -2.08 -5.80 -12.10
N VAL A 136 -1.85 -4.92 -11.11
CA VAL A 136 -1.71 -5.29 -9.70
C VAL A 136 -3.00 -5.94 -9.17
N ASN A 137 -4.16 -5.36 -9.50
CA ASN A 137 -5.45 -5.92 -9.12
C ASN A 137 -5.65 -7.33 -9.70
N ALA A 138 -5.35 -7.52 -11.00
CA ALA A 138 -5.49 -8.82 -11.65
C ALA A 138 -4.58 -9.87 -10.99
N ALA A 139 -3.32 -9.53 -10.73
CA ALA A 139 -2.37 -10.41 -10.05
C ALA A 139 -2.83 -10.76 -8.62
N CYS A 140 -3.35 -9.78 -7.86
CA CYS A 140 -3.87 -10.01 -6.51
C CYS A 140 -5.09 -10.93 -6.51
N VAL A 141 -6.03 -10.74 -7.46
CA VAL A 141 -7.21 -11.59 -7.61
C VAL A 141 -6.79 -13.02 -7.95
N ALA A 142 -5.87 -13.21 -8.91
CA ALA A 142 -5.38 -14.50 -9.33
C ALA A 142 -4.65 -15.27 -8.21
N ALA A 143 -3.84 -14.55 -7.41
CA ALA A 143 -3.09 -15.12 -6.30
C ALA A 143 -3.89 -15.20 -4.97
N GLY A 144 -5.13 -14.72 -4.92
CA GLY A 144 -5.92 -14.70 -3.69
C GLY A 144 -5.34 -13.78 -2.61
N LYS A 145 -4.60 -12.73 -2.97
CA LYS A 145 -3.94 -11.81 -2.03
C LYS A 145 -4.74 -10.51 -1.87
N PRO A 146 -4.90 -10.01 -0.63
CA PRO A 146 -5.56 -8.72 -0.41
C PRO A 146 -4.72 -7.57 -0.97
N LEU A 147 -5.42 -6.56 -1.49
CA LEU A 147 -4.88 -5.35 -2.07
C LEU A 147 -5.40 -4.13 -1.30
N VAL A 148 -4.50 -3.29 -0.82
CA VAL A 148 -4.83 -1.96 -0.28
C VAL A 148 -4.47 -0.93 -1.33
N SER A 149 -5.47 -0.32 -1.96
CA SER A 149 -5.27 0.64 -3.06
C SER A 149 -5.59 2.05 -2.61
N GLY A 150 -4.63 2.95 -2.77
CA GLY A 150 -4.76 4.38 -2.50
C GLY A 150 -4.52 5.23 -3.74
N ALA A 151 -5.18 6.37 -3.82
CA ALA A 151 -4.90 7.37 -4.85
C ALA A 151 -5.09 8.78 -4.28
N ALA A 152 -4.32 9.73 -4.81
CA ALA A 152 -4.49 11.14 -4.51
C ALA A 152 -4.11 11.97 -5.74
N ILE A 153 -4.94 12.94 -6.07
CA ILE A 153 -4.73 13.88 -7.16
C ILE A 153 -5.28 15.25 -6.73
N ARG A 154 -4.56 16.34 -7.04
CA ARG A 154 -4.95 17.70 -6.64
C ARG A 154 -5.18 17.78 -5.13
N LEU A 155 -6.42 17.94 -4.71
CA LEU A 155 -6.89 18.02 -3.31
C LEU A 155 -7.87 16.88 -2.96
N GLU A 156 -7.91 15.83 -3.78
CA GLU A 156 -8.80 14.68 -3.60
C GLU A 156 -8.00 13.41 -3.36
N GLY A 157 -8.39 12.64 -2.35
CA GLY A 157 -7.80 11.35 -2.00
C GLY A 157 -8.85 10.26 -1.93
N GLN A 158 -8.42 9.03 -2.16
CA GLN A 158 -9.29 7.86 -2.04
C GLN A 158 -8.52 6.63 -1.58
N LEU A 159 -9.24 5.74 -0.90
CA LEU A 159 -8.69 4.50 -0.33
C LEU A 159 -9.75 3.42 -0.32
N SER A 160 -9.38 2.21 -0.70
CA SER A 160 -10.21 1.01 -0.56
C SER A 160 -9.34 -0.22 -0.29
N VAL A 161 -9.97 -1.26 0.25
CA VAL A 161 -9.37 -2.59 0.42
C VAL A 161 -10.14 -3.58 -0.43
N PHE A 162 -9.42 -4.35 -1.23
CA PHE A 162 -9.94 -5.44 -2.04
C PHE A 162 -9.38 -6.77 -1.52
N ASP A 163 -10.22 -7.60 -0.91
CA ASP A 163 -9.79 -8.87 -0.31
C ASP A 163 -10.46 -10.05 -1.04
N PRO A 164 -9.77 -10.65 -2.02
CA PRO A 164 -10.32 -11.74 -2.81
C PRO A 164 -10.65 -13.01 -2.01
N ARG A 165 -10.25 -13.11 -0.76
CA ARG A 165 -10.61 -14.21 0.14
C ARG A 165 -12.03 -14.08 0.70
N ARG A 166 -12.69 -12.93 0.49
CA ARG A 166 -14.05 -12.64 0.95
C ARG A 166 -15.00 -12.59 -0.25
N ASP A 167 -16.03 -13.39 -0.25
CA ASP A 167 -16.96 -13.54 -1.39
C ASP A 167 -17.69 -12.25 -1.78
N TYR A 168 -17.94 -11.37 -0.81
CA TYR A 168 -18.61 -10.08 -1.02
C TYR A 168 -17.66 -8.97 -1.46
N SER A 169 -16.33 -9.19 -1.43
CA SER A 169 -15.36 -8.16 -1.77
C SER A 169 -15.42 -7.83 -3.27
N PRO A 170 -15.59 -6.56 -3.66
CA PRO A 170 -15.27 -6.14 -5.01
C PRO A 170 -13.77 -6.29 -5.26
N CYS A 171 -13.32 -6.16 -6.49
CA CYS A 171 -11.94 -5.88 -6.85
C CYS A 171 -11.82 -4.44 -7.40
N TYR A 172 -10.59 -3.97 -7.68
CA TYR A 172 -10.36 -2.64 -8.25
C TYR A 172 -11.13 -2.44 -9.56
N HIS A 173 -11.14 -3.44 -10.43
CA HIS A 173 -11.86 -3.42 -11.71
C HIS A 173 -13.40 -3.28 -11.54
N CYS A 174 -14.00 -3.82 -10.48
CA CYS A 174 -15.43 -3.60 -10.20
C CYS A 174 -15.78 -2.12 -10.00
N LEU A 175 -14.83 -1.33 -9.52
CA LEU A 175 -15.04 0.08 -9.23
C LEU A 175 -14.62 0.99 -10.38
N TYR A 176 -13.54 0.66 -11.07
CA TYR A 176 -12.87 1.54 -12.04
C TYR A 176 -12.77 0.97 -13.46
N GLY A 177 -13.12 -0.30 -13.69
CA GLY A 177 -12.91 -1.02 -14.95
C GLY A 177 -13.67 -0.47 -16.17
N HIS A 178 -14.49 0.55 -15.97
CA HIS A 178 -15.14 1.31 -17.05
C HIS A 178 -14.53 2.70 -17.24
N GLY A 179 -13.40 2.99 -16.55
CA GLY A 179 -12.66 4.25 -16.66
C GLY A 179 -11.91 4.35 -17.99
N SER A 180 -11.76 5.57 -18.50
CA SER A 180 -10.93 5.84 -19.68
C SER A 180 -9.49 6.09 -19.24
N GLU A 181 -8.50 5.74 -20.11
CA GLU A 181 -7.07 6.05 -19.97
C GLU A 181 -6.76 7.57 -19.89
N ALA A 182 -7.76 8.42 -19.98
CA ALA A 182 -7.63 9.89 -20.01
C ALA A 182 -7.56 10.53 -18.61
N GLU A 183 -7.32 9.76 -17.53
CA GLU A 183 -7.12 10.37 -16.22
C GLU A 183 -5.71 10.97 -16.11
N LEU A 184 -5.68 12.28 -15.81
CA LEU A 184 -4.44 13.01 -15.53
C LEU A 184 -3.67 12.35 -14.39
N THR A 185 -2.37 12.19 -14.57
CA THR A 185 -1.48 11.71 -13.49
C THR A 185 -1.26 12.80 -12.43
N CYS A 186 -0.75 12.42 -11.25
CA CYS A 186 -0.37 13.39 -10.22
C CYS A 186 0.72 14.36 -10.70
N SER A 187 1.56 13.95 -11.66
CA SER A 187 2.60 14.79 -12.24
C SER A 187 2.03 15.88 -13.16
N GLU A 188 0.90 15.62 -13.82
CA GLU A 188 0.25 16.58 -14.73
C GLU A 188 -0.74 17.49 -14.03
N ALA A 189 -1.47 16.96 -13.03
CA ALA A 189 -2.52 17.69 -12.33
C ALA A 189 -2.06 18.36 -11.03
N GLY A 190 -0.89 17.98 -10.50
CA GLY A 190 -0.39 18.36 -9.19
C GLY A 190 -1.08 17.64 -8.04
N VAL A 191 -0.43 17.62 -6.88
CA VAL A 191 -0.98 17.06 -5.64
C VAL A 191 -0.28 17.70 -4.43
N ILE A 192 -1.02 17.90 -3.35
CA ILE A 192 -0.46 18.45 -2.11
C ILE A 192 0.15 17.33 -1.23
N GLY A 193 1.38 17.57 -0.72
CA GLY A 193 2.12 16.58 0.08
C GLY A 193 1.37 16.00 1.27
N PRO A 194 0.75 16.81 2.16
CA PRO A 194 -0.02 16.28 3.30
C PRO A 194 -1.15 15.32 2.93
N LEU A 195 -1.78 15.49 1.75
CA LEU A 195 -2.85 14.59 1.32
C LEU A 195 -2.32 13.20 0.97
N VAL A 196 -1.23 13.10 0.20
CA VAL A 196 -0.61 11.79 -0.08
C VAL A 196 -0.08 11.16 1.20
N GLY A 197 0.44 11.98 2.14
CA GLY A 197 0.83 11.54 3.48
C GLY A 197 -0.33 10.92 4.27
N LEU A 198 -1.49 11.58 4.26
CA LEU A 198 -2.71 11.08 4.92
C LEU A 198 -3.20 9.77 4.31
N VAL A 199 -3.34 9.72 2.97
CA VAL A 199 -3.82 8.51 2.28
C VAL A 199 -2.86 7.34 2.51
N GLY A 200 -1.55 7.54 2.35
CA GLY A 200 -0.57 6.48 2.58
C GLY A 200 -0.50 6.02 4.05
N SER A 201 -0.69 6.93 5.00
CA SER A 201 -0.82 6.55 6.42
C SER A 201 -2.05 5.69 6.68
N LEU A 202 -3.16 6.00 6.04
CA LEU A 202 -4.37 5.17 6.10
C LEU A 202 -4.17 3.82 5.39
N GLN A 203 -3.45 3.78 4.25
CA GLN A 203 -3.07 2.50 3.61
C GLN A 203 -2.25 1.62 4.57
N ALA A 204 -1.27 2.20 5.27
CA ALA A 204 -0.49 1.48 6.26
C ALA A 204 -1.36 0.95 7.41
N LEU A 205 -2.31 1.75 7.90
CA LEU A 205 -3.25 1.31 8.94
C LEU A 205 -4.14 0.14 8.46
N GLU A 206 -4.67 0.21 7.25
CA GLU A 206 -5.47 -0.88 6.67
C GLU A 206 -4.64 -2.16 6.49
N ALA A 207 -3.38 -2.02 6.06
CA ALA A 207 -2.45 -3.15 5.98
C ALA A 207 -2.22 -3.79 7.36
N MET A 208 -1.97 -2.99 8.39
CA MET A 208 -1.80 -3.51 9.75
C MET A 208 -3.05 -4.22 10.26
N LYS A 209 -4.27 -3.72 9.98
CA LYS A 209 -5.52 -4.41 10.33
C LYS A 209 -5.59 -5.79 9.68
N LEU A 210 -5.24 -5.90 8.40
CA LEU A 210 -5.27 -7.17 7.66
C LEU A 210 -4.22 -8.15 8.17
N LEU A 211 -3.00 -7.68 8.43
CA LEU A 211 -1.85 -8.52 8.83
C LEU A 211 -1.92 -8.95 10.30
N ALA A 212 -2.25 -8.01 11.19
CA ALA A 212 -2.36 -8.30 12.62
C ALA A 212 -3.75 -8.83 13.03
N GLY A 213 -4.76 -8.74 12.16
CA GLY A 213 -6.09 -9.31 12.41
C GLY A 213 -6.91 -8.52 13.42
N PHE A 214 -6.89 -7.18 13.39
CA PHE A 214 -7.67 -6.34 14.27
C PHE A 214 -8.58 -5.37 13.50
N GLY A 215 -9.64 -4.90 14.17
CA GLY A 215 -10.56 -3.91 13.63
C GLY A 215 -11.31 -4.39 12.37
N GLU A 216 -11.86 -3.46 11.63
CA GLU A 216 -12.61 -3.71 10.39
C GLU A 216 -11.89 -3.05 9.20
N PRO A 217 -11.25 -3.83 8.31
CA PRO A 217 -10.67 -3.29 7.07
C PRO A 217 -11.75 -2.71 6.14
N LEU A 218 -11.37 -1.76 5.28
CA LEU A 218 -12.27 -1.09 4.31
C LEU A 218 -12.71 -2.00 3.13
N VAL A 219 -12.96 -3.28 3.38
CA VAL A 219 -13.43 -4.21 2.34
C VAL A 219 -14.88 -3.89 1.95
N GLY A 220 -15.11 -3.67 0.67
CA GLY A 220 -16.43 -3.26 0.15
C GLY A 220 -16.80 -1.82 0.48
N ARG A 221 -15.82 -1.00 0.85
CA ARG A 221 -15.99 0.41 1.21
C ARG A 221 -14.94 1.25 0.50
N LEU A 222 -15.33 2.42 0.01
CA LEU A 222 -14.46 3.43 -0.57
C LEU A 222 -14.45 4.66 0.34
N LEU A 223 -13.29 5.03 0.83
CA LEU A 223 -13.09 6.28 1.55
C LEU A 223 -12.71 7.37 0.56
N LEU A 224 -13.45 8.47 0.56
CA LEU A 224 -13.18 9.68 -0.24
C LEU A 224 -12.78 10.82 0.68
N ILE A 225 -11.68 11.48 0.36
CA ILE A 225 -11.08 12.57 1.14
C ILE A 225 -11.06 13.83 0.27
N ASP A 226 -11.79 14.86 0.68
CA ASP A 226 -11.74 16.21 0.14
C ASP A 226 -10.85 17.07 1.06
N ALA A 227 -9.60 17.31 0.64
CA ALA A 227 -8.65 18.08 1.42
C ALA A 227 -8.95 19.59 1.40
N LEU A 228 -9.69 20.10 0.40
CA LEU A 228 -10.07 21.51 0.35
C LEU A 228 -11.06 21.85 1.46
N GLY A 229 -12.06 20.99 1.68
CA GLY A 229 -13.08 21.17 2.71
C GLY A 229 -12.83 20.38 3.99
N THR A 230 -11.73 19.62 4.08
CA THR A 230 -11.41 18.69 5.19
C THR A 230 -12.58 17.75 5.48
N ARG A 231 -13.12 17.13 4.43
CA ARG A 231 -14.27 16.23 4.51
C ARG A 231 -13.84 14.81 4.16
N ILE A 232 -14.34 13.86 4.95
CA ILE A 232 -14.16 12.43 4.69
C ILE A 232 -15.55 11.80 4.53
N ARG A 233 -15.73 11.06 3.44
CA ARG A 233 -16.97 10.33 3.14
C ARG A 233 -16.66 8.87 2.87
N GLU A 234 -17.54 7.99 3.29
CA GLU A 234 -17.47 6.57 3.02
C GLU A 234 -18.64 6.17 2.10
N LEU A 235 -18.32 5.44 1.04
CA LEU A 235 -19.29 4.85 0.12
C LEU A 235 -19.20 3.33 0.19
N ARG A 236 -20.33 2.64 0.05
CA ARG A 236 -20.35 1.19 -0.13
C ARG A 236 -20.10 0.84 -1.58
N VAL A 237 -19.18 -0.10 -1.80
CA VAL A 237 -18.86 -0.64 -3.13
C VAL A 237 -19.26 -2.10 -3.16
N LYS A 238 -20.10 -2.47 -4.12
CA LYS A 238 -20.53 -3.86 -4.31
C LYS A 238 -19.64 -4.56 -5.34
N ARG A 239 -19.44 -5.86 -5.15
CA ARG A 239 -18.87 -6.73 -6.17
C ARG A 239 -19.78 -6.77 -7.38
N ASP A 240 -19.22 -6.64 -8.58
CA ASP A 240 -19.92 -6.86 -9.84
C ASP A 240 -19.84 -8.35 -10.23
N PRO A 241 -20.96 -9.08 -10.28
CA PRO A 241 -20.95 -10.48 -10.70
C PRO A 241 -20.49 -10.69 -12.15
N ALA A 242 -20.60 -9.66 -13.00
CA ALA A 242 -20.19 -9.68 -14.39
C ALA A 242 -18.74 -9.18 -14.59
N CYS A 243 -18.02 -8.84 -13.52
CA CYS A 243 -16.64 -8.34 -13.58
C CYS A 243 -15.73 -9.34 -14.31
N THR A 244 -15.01 -8.89 -15.31
CA THR A 244 -14.11 -9.72 -16.12
C THR A 244 -12.89 -10.23 -15.34
N VAL A 245 -12.53 -9.58 -14.23
CA VAL A 245 -11.37 -9.92 -13.40
C VAL A 245 -11.75 -10.85 -12.23
N CYS A 246 -12.78 -10.49 -11.44
CA CYS A 246 -13.15 -11.27 -10.26
C CYS A 246 -14.52 -11.98 -10.35
N GLY A 247 -15.30 -11.77 -11.42
CA GLY A 247 -16.68 -12.29 -11.55
C GLY A 247 -16.76 -13.80 -11.66
N LYS A 248 -15.78 -14.43 -12.30
CA LYS A 248 -15.70 -15.89 -12.46
C LYS A 248 -14.85 -16.47 -11.32
N ARG A 249 -15.46 -16.72 -10.17
CA ARG A 249 -14.95 -17.68 -9.20
C ARG A 249 -15.87 -18.90 -9.33
N ASP A 250 -15.43 -19.86 -10.14
CA ASP A 250 -16.01 -21.20 -10.10
C ASP A 250 -15.76 -21.73 -8.70
N GLY A 251 -16.83 -22.10 -7.99
CA GLY A 251 -16.83 -22.65 -6.64
C GLY A 251 -16.24 -24.05 -6.57
#